data_90fff9406b96bb07e450eb59d7f72b4f
#
_entry.id   90fff9406b96bb07e450eb59d7f72b4f
#
_cell.length_a   1.000
_cell.length_b   1.000
_cell.length_c   1.000
_cell.angle_alpha   90.00
_cell.angle_beta   90.00
_cell.angle_gamma   90.00
#
_symmetry.space_group_name_H-M   'P 1'
#
loop_
_entity.id
_entity.type
_entity.pdbx_description
1 polymer ?
#
loop_
_entity_poly.entity_id
_entity_poly.type
_entity_poly.pdbx_seq_one_letter_code
_entity_poly.pdbx_strand_id
1 'polypeptide(L)' 'VKVGDLVQRKGTSAWKAIITGFDGDYSARIVWVDTGEPDACSIDLLEVINASR' A
#
# COMPACT_ATOMS: atom_id res chain seq x y z
N VAL A 1 -7.54 -5.75 0.10
CA VAL A 1 -6.17 -5.58 -0.36
C VAL A 1 -5.40 -6.87 -0.18
N LYS A 2 -4.40 -7.06 -0.99
CA LYS A 2 -3.59 -8.27 -0.92
C LYS A 2 -2.19 -7.95 -1.41
N VAL A 3 -1.28 -8.87 -1.15
CA VAL A 3 0.11 -8.73 -1.59
C VAL A 3 0.15 -8.56 -3.09
N GLY A 4 0.91 -7.57 -3.55
CA GLY A 4 1.04 -7.25 -4.96
C GLY A 4 0.13 -6.15 -5.44
N ASP A 5 -0.83 -5.73 -4.63
CA ASP A 5 -1.72 -4.64 -5.02
C ASP A 5 -0.97 -3.32 -5.03
N LEU A 6 -1.27 -2.52 -6.03
CA LEU A 6 -0.80 -1.14 -6.07
C LEU A 6 -1.78 -0.28 -5.30
N VAL A 7 -1.28 0.43 -4.31
CA VAL A 7 -2.11 1.23 -3.42
C VAL A 7 -1.57 2.64 -3.33
N GLN A 8 -2.41 3.53 -2.85
CA GLN A 8 -1.98 4.88 -2.52
C GLN A 8 -2.59 5.24 -1.18
N ARG A 9 -2.00 6.22 -0.53
CA ARG A 9 -2.52 6.71 0.73
C ARG A 9 -3.76 7.54 0.44
N LYS A 10 -4.80 7.32 1.23
CA LYS A 10 -6.04 8.08 1.09
C LYS A 10 -5.76 9.56 1.31
N GLY A 11 -6.39 10.38 0.50
CA GLY A 11 -6.22 11.82 0.59
C GLY A 11 -5.09 12.35 -0.24
N THR A 12 -4.29 11.51 -0.86
CA THR A 12 -3.25 11.96 -1.76
C THR A 12 -3.02 10.91 -2.84
N SER A 13 -2.82 11.34 -4.06
CA SER A 13 -2.51 10.45 -5.16
C SER A 13 -1.02 10.45 -5.50
N ALA A 14 -0.22 11.21 -4.76
CA ALA A 14 1.20 11.32 -5.04
C ALA A 14 2.02 10.17 -4.47
N TRP A 15 1.49 9.47 -3.49
CA TRP A 15 2.23 8.44 -2.76
C TRP A 15 1.69 7.07 -3.13
N LYS A 16 2.38 6.40 -4.01
CA LYS A 16 2.00 5.05 -4.44
C LYS A 16 2.96 4.03 -3.89
N ALA A 17 2.43 2.87 -3.58
CA ALA A 17 3.22 1.79 -3.00
C ALA A 17 2.65 0.45 -3.42
N ILE A 18 3.46 -0.59 -3.23
CA ILE A 18 3.05 -1.95 -3.50
C ILE A 18 3.04 -2.70 -2.18
N ILE A 19 1.97 -3.44 -1.94
CA ILE A 19 1.86 -4.24 -0.73
C ILE A 19 2.76 -5.46 -0.86
N THR A 20 3.66 -5.62 0.11
CA THR A 20 4.57 -6.76 0.14
C THR A 20 4.22 -7.77 1.20
N GLY A 21 3.34 -7.43 2.13
CA GLY A 21 2.93 -8.35 3.18
C GLY A 21 1.97 -7.66 4.12
N PHE A 22 1.66 -8.36 5.19
CA PHE A 22 0.78 -7.83 6.22
C PHE A 22 1.41 -8.04 7.58
N ASP A 23 1.12 -7.12 8.48
CA ASP A 23 1.67 -7.16 9.83
C ASP A 23 0.48 -7.04 10.78
N GLY A 24 -0.17 -8.18 11.03
CA GLY A 24 -1.39 -8.21 11.80
C GLY A 24 -2.62 -8.01 10.94
N ASP A 25 -3.74 -7.71 11.57
CA ASP A 25 -5.02 -7.63 10.89
C ASP A 25 -5.29 -6.27 10.26
N TYR A 26 -4.59 -5.25 10.71
CA TYR A 26 -4.92 -3.87 10.31
C TYR A 26 -3.75 -3.11 9.73
N SER A 27 -2.60 -3.75 9.60
CA SER A 27 -1.40 -3.10 9.05
C SER A 27 -0.90 -3.85 7.85
N ALA A 28 -0.48 -3.10 6.85
CA ALA A 28 0.13 -3.68 5.65
C ALA A 28 1.56 -3.20 5.54
N ARG A 29 2.42 -4.08 5.08
CA ARG A 29 3.79 -3.73 4.74
C ARG A 29 3.83 -3.35 3.28
N ILE A 30 4.44 -2.23 3.01
CA ILE A 30 4.47 -1.67 1.68
C ILE A 30 5.88 -1.26 1.31
N VAL A 31 6.09 -1.09 0.01
CA VAL A 31 7.32 -0.51 -0.51
C VAL A 31 6.90 0.67 -1.38
N TRP A 32 7.44 1.84 -1.07
CA TRP A 32 7.13 3.04 -1.84
C TRP A 32 7.71 2.94 -3.23
N VAL A 33 6.90 3.24 -4.23
CA VAL A 33 7.32 3.10 -5.62
C VAL A 33 8.42 4.10 -5.98
N ASP A 34 8.34 5.30 -5.42
CA ASP A 34 9.30 6.37 -5.75
C ASP A 34 10.70 6.07 -5.24
N THR A 35 10.80 5.59 -4.01
CA THR A 35 12.10 5.45 -3.37
C THR A 35 12.52 4.01 -3.20
N GLY A 36 11.57 3.08 -3.29
CA GLY A 36 11.86 1.68 -3.04
C GLY A 36 12.06 1.34 -1.57
N GLU A 37 11.72 2.26 -0.68
CA GLU A 37 11.92 2.04 0.75
C GLU A 37 10.75 1.30 1.36
N PRO A 38 11.00 0.37 2.27
CA PRO A 38 9.92 -0.33 2.94
C PRO A 38 9.28 0.55 4.01
N ASP A 39 7.99 0.35 4.21
CA ASP A 39 7.26 1.07 5.23
C ASP A 39 6.08 0.20 5.65
N ALA A 40 5.31 0.66 6.59
CA ALA A 40 4.10 0.00 7.02
C ALA A 40 3.03 1.06 7.23
N CYS A 41 1.78 0.68 6.94
CA CYS A 41 0.70 1.62 7.02
C CYS A 41 -0.58 0.88 7.39
N SER A 42 -1.46 1.55 8.10
CA SER A 42 -2.76 0.99 8.40
C SER A 42 -3.53 0.74 7.11
N ILE A 43 -4.18 -0.41 7.02
CA ILE A 43 -4.97 -0.75 5.83
C ILE A 43 -6.05 0.29 5.59
N ASP A 44 -6.60 0.85 6.65
CA ASP A 44 -7.64 1.86 6.53
C ASP A 44 -7.17 3.13 5.84
N LEU A 45 -5.88 3.36 5.83
CA LEU A 45 -5.30 4.55 5.19
C LEU A 45 -4.89 4.31 3.74
N LEU A 46 -5.09 3.10 3.25
CA LEU A 46 -4.67 2.72 1.91
C LEU A 46 -5.86 2.54 1.00
N GLU A 47 -5.65 2.86 -0.25
CA GLU A 47 -6.66 2.75 -1.27
C GLU A 47 -6.06 2.01 -2.46
N VAL A 48 -6.70 0.92 -2.87
CA VAL A 48 -6.21 0.12 -4.00
C VAL A 48 -6.54 0.83 -5.29
N ILE A 49 -5.56 0.99 -6.16
CA ILE A 49 -5.74 1.75 -7.39
C ILE A 49 -5.67 0.92 -8.66
N ASN A 50 -5.26 -0.33 -8.60
CA ASN A 50 -5.34 -1.17 -9.78
C ASN A 50 -5.94 -2.54 -9.48
N ALA A 51 -6.95 -2.54 -8.65
CA ALA A 51 -7.60 -3.79 -8.24
C ALA A 51 -8.28 -4.51 -9.38
N SER A 52 -8.53 -3.85 -10.46
CA SER A 52 -9.24 -4.44 -11.57
C SER A 52 -8.37 -5.30 -12.46
N ARG A 53 -7.12 -5.36 -12.21
CA ARG A 53 -6.20 -6.07 -13.12
C ARG A 53 -6.12 -7.54 -12.82
#